data_2339b2d037f62b249525c7d1505f1991
#
_entry.id   2339b2d037f62b249525c7d1505f1991
#
_cell.length_a   1.000
_cell.length_b   1.000
_cell.length_c   1.000
_cell.angle_alpha   90.00
_cell.angle_beta   90.00
_cell.angle_gamma   90.00
#
_symmetry.space_group_name_H-M   'P 1'
#
loop_
_entity.id
_entity.type
_entity.pdbx_description
1 polymer ?
#
loop_
_entity_poly.entity_id
_entity_poly.type
_entity_poly.pdbx_seq_one_letter_code
_entity_poly.pdbx_strand_id
1 'polypeptide(L)'
;AAPGIHNAPDRLRVPLKRVGERGENRWQEISYEQAMDEIAERLKQVVDEYGPEGMAVSTSGWNTQTTQAADRRFMNLLGAPNWISGVSLCAGNTAAINRLTYGWFPMGDFQNTNCIVLFGHNPKKHSWTPIYNMIEGARARGAKVIVLDPRVSEQAEVADVHLRLRSGTDAAMCLGWLKVIFDEELYDKKFVAKWCTGFDELKARVDEYPLERVSAITGVDQALIAEAARVYATADGAIIPWTPITDMQISSTSAIRLHSILRAVTGNLDIVGGETLGGFNPDMI
;
A
#
# COMPACT_ATOMS: atom_id res chain seq x y z
N ALA A 1 -9.27 -14.53 -17.30
CA ALA A 1 -8.24 -13.77 -18.01
C ALA A 1 -6.88 -14.49 -18.00
N ALA A 2 -6.36 -14.97 -16.87
CA ALA A 2 -5.02 -15.59 -16.79
C ALA A 2 -4.83 -16.80 -17.74
N PRO A 3 -5.75 -17.78 -17.84
CA PRO A 3 -5.58 -18.88 -18.81
C PRO A 3 -5.48 -18.40 -20.26
N GLY A 4 -6.22 -17.36 -20.64
CA GLY A 4 -6.17 -16.80 -21.99
C GLY A 4 -4.84 -16.13 -22.30
N ILE A 5 -4.23 -15.44 -21.31
CA ILE A 5 -2.91 -14.81 -21.45
C ILE A 5 -1.82 -15.88 -21.56
N HIS A 6 -1.86 -16.90 -20.69
CA HIS A 6 -0.86 -17.96 -20.68
C HIS A 6 -0.89 -18.84 -21.94
N ASN A 7 -2.07 -19.01 -22.55
CA ASN A 7 -2.25 -19.83 -23.73
C ASN A 7 -2.48 -19.02 -25.01
N ALA A 8 -2.17 -17.73 -25.00
CA ALA A 8 -2.29 -16.89 -26.18
C ALA A 8 -1.46 -17.48 -27.36
N PRO A 9 -1.99 -17.51 -28.59
CA PRO A 9 -1.29 -18.11 -29.72
C PRO A 9 -0.01 -17.36 -30.11
N ASP A 10 0.07 -16.08 -29.77
CA ASP A 10 1.22 -15.19 -29.99
C ASP A 10 2.19 -15.13 -28.82
N ARG A 11 2.00 -15.98 -27.78
CA ARG A 11 2.91 -16.05 -26.65
C ARG A 11 4.27 -16.58 -27.07
N LEU A 12 5.36 -15.89 -26.70
CA LEU A 12 6.72 -16.35 -26.90
C LEU A 12 6.98 -17.66 -26.14
N ARG A 13 7.51 -18.66 -26.84
CA ARG A 13 7.81 -20.00 -26.29
C ARG A 13 9.30 -20.36 -26.33
N VAL A 14 10.08 -19.55 -27.02
CA VAL A 14 11.54 -19.71 -27.16
C VAL A 14 12.21 -18.37 -26.96
N PRO A 15 13.50 -18.34 -26.56
CA PRO A 15 14.26 -17.10 -26.49
C PRO A 15 14.40 -16.45 -27.86
N LEU A 16 14.36 -15.12 -27.87
CA LEU A 16 14.53 -14.30 -29.07
C LEU A 16 15.79 -13.44 -28.93
N LYS A 17 16.69 -13.54 -29.91
CA LYS A 17 17.83 -12.64 -30.04
C LYS A 17 17.54 -11.56 -31.05
N ARG A 18 17.77 -10.29 -30.71
CA ARG A 18 17.66 -9.18 -31.63
C ARG A 18 18.82 -9.24 -32.66
N VAL A 19 18.49 -9.21 -33.94
CA VAL A 19 19.44 -9.25 -35.08
C VAL A 19 19.44 -7.98 -35.91
N GLY A 20 18.60 -7.00 -35.56
CA GLY A 20 18.53 -5.68 -36.20
C GLY A 20 18.88 -4.56 -35.23
N GLU A 21 18.84 -3.32 -35.73
CA GLU A 21 19.00 -2.14 -34.91
C GLU A 21 17.83 -1.98 -33.89
N ARG A 22 18.06 -1.19 -32.83
CA ARG A 22 17.02 -0.91 -31.84
C ARG A 22 15.84 -0.20 -32.54
N GLY A 23 14.65 -0.80 -32.43
CA GLY A 23 13.42 -0.28 -33.04
C GLY A 23 13.03 -0.95 -34.37
N GLU A 24 13.93 -1.69 -35.05
CA GLU A 24 13.61 -2.41 -36.28
C GLU A 24 12.69 -3.63 -36.07
N ASN A 25 12.53 -4.08 -34.82
CA ASN A 25 11.70 -5.24 -34.48
C ASN A 25 12.09 -6.53 -35.22
N ARG A 26 13.41 -6.73 -35.46
CA ARG A 26 13.96 -7.92 -36.12
C ARG A 26 14.55 -8.87 -35.09
N TRP A 27 14.01 -10.08 -35.04
CA TRP A 27 14.31 -11.09 -34.02
C TRP A 27 14.62 -12.43 -34.69
N GLN A 28 15.49 -13.21 -34.07
CA GLN A 28 15.82 -14.58 -34.40
C GLN A 28 15.56 -15.48 -33.21
N GLU A 29 14.90 -16.60 -33.44
CA GLU A 29 14.76 -17.66 -32.41
C GLU A 29 16.13 -18.30 -32.19
N ILE A 30 16.48 -18.51 -30.90
CA ILE A 30 17.68 -19.19 -30.46
C ILE A 30 17.34 -20.25 -29.41
N SER A 31 18.27 -21.19 -29.17
CA SER A 31 18.07 -22.16 -28.10
C SER A 31 18.19 -21.50 -26.72
N TYR A 32 17.66 -22.17 -25.70
CA TYR A 32 17.77 -21.71 -24.30
C TYR A 32 19.23 -21.71 -23.85
N GLU A 33 19.99 -22.77 -24.20
CA GLU A 33 21.42 -22.91 -23.91
C GLU A 33 22.22 -21.75 -24.51
N GLN A 34 22.00 -21.45 -25.79
CA GLN A 34 22.66 -20.33 -26.46
C GLN A 34 22.33 -19.01 -25.76
N ALA A 35 21.06 -18.79 -25.37
CA ALA A 35 20.67 -17.58 -24.67
C ALA A 35 21.40 -17.44 -23.33
N MET A 36 21.50 -18.52 -22.56
CA MET A 36 22.17 -18.52 -21.26
C MET A 36 23.66 -18.28 -21.39
N ASP A 37 24.33 -18.92 -22.34
CA ASP A 37 25.77 -18.76 -22.59
C ASP A 37 26.11 -17.31 -22.98
N GLU A 38 25.38 -16.74 -23.95
CA GLU A 38 25.60 -15.36 -24.39
C GLU A 38 25.33 -14.34 -23.27
N ILE A 39 24.29 -14.55 -22.44
CA ILE A 39 24.00 -13.69 -21.29
C ILE A 39 25.12 -13.79 -20.26
N ALA A 40 25.54 -15.00 -19.90
CA ALA A 40 26.59 -15.22 -18.91
C ALA A 40 27.92 -14.59 -19.33
N GLU A 41 28.31 -14.77 -20.61
CA GLU A 41 29.50 -14.15 -21.17
C GLU A 41 29.43 -12.62 -21.10
N ARG A 42 28.29 -12.03 -21.48
CA ARG A 42 28.11 -10.58 -21.47
C ARG A 42 28.12 -10.02 -20.04
N LEU A 43 27.47 -10.67 -19.09
CA LEU A 43 27.50 -10.28 -17.69
C LEU A 43 28.93 -10.34 -17.12
N LYS A 44 29.68 -11.40 -17.45
CA LYS A 44 31.08 -11.53 -17.08
C LYS A 44 31.93 -10.38 -17.63
N GLN A 45 31.78 -10.02 -18.91
CA GLN A 45 32.48 -8.89 -19.53
C GLN A 45 32.20 -7.56 -18.78
N VAL A 46 30.94 -7.33 -18.39
CA VAL A 46 30.56 -6.11 -17.63
C VAL A 46 31.25 -6.09 -16.27
N VAL A 47 31.27 -7.22 -15.57
CA VAL A 47 31.94 -7.31 -14.26
C VAL A 47 33.46 -7.17 -14.38
N ASP A 48 34.07 -7.76 -15.39
CA ASP A 48 35.51 -7.66 -15.65
C ASP A 48 35.93 -6.22 -16.02
N GLU A 49 35.07 -5.47 -16.74
CA GLU A 49 35.36 -4.10 -17.18
C GLU A 49 35.04 -3.02 -16.14
N TYR A 50 33.89 -3.17 -15.44
CA TYR A 50 33.35 -2.09 -14.55
C TYR A 50 33.27 -2.52 -13.08
N GLY A 51 33.66 -3.74 -12.74
CA GLY A 51 33.44 -4.31 -11.40
C GLY A 51 31.99 -4.77 -11.15
N PRO A 52 31.76 -5.42 -10.02
CA PRO A 52 30.42 -5.90 -9.63
C PRO A 52 29.38 -4.76 -9.53
N GLU A 53 29.81 -3.54 -9.23
CA GLU A 53 28.96 -2.35 -9.14
C GLU A 53 28.37 -1.95 -10.50
N GLY A 54 28.94 -2.42 -11.60
CA GLY A 54 28.37 -2.25 -12.95
C GLY A 54 27.10 -3.06 -13.19
N MET A 55 26.77 -3.97 -12.28
CA MET A 55 25.59 -4.83 -12.37
C MET A 55 24.44 -4.32 -11.50
N ALA A 56 23.23 -4.37 -12.04
CA ALA A 56 22.00 -4.11 -11.28
C ALA A 56 20.91 -5.12 -11.63
N VAL A 57 20.15 -5.55 -10.64
CA VAL A 57 18.92 -6.31 -10.81
C VAL A 57 17.74 -5.46 -10.37
N SER A 58 16.74 -5.32 -11.25
CA SER A 58 15.45 -4.71 -10.95
C SER A 58 14.37 -5.79 -10.97
N THR A 59 13.71 -5.99 -9.84
CA THR A 59 12.69 -7.03 -9.67
C THR A 59 11.36 -6.44 -9.20
N SER A 60 10.27 -7.13 -9.52
CA SER A 60 8.93 -6.76 -9.03
C SER A 60 8.75 -7.17 -7.55
N GLY A 61 7.97 -6.37 -6.81
CA GLY A 61 7.60 -6.68 -5.44
C GLY A 61 6.72 -7.92 -5.28
N TRP A 62 6.10 -8.39 -6.36
CA TRP A 62 5.18 -9.52 -6.37
C TRP A 62 5.75 -10.80 -7.00
N ASN A 63 7.04 -10.84 -7.22
CA ASN A 63 7.72 -12.09 -7.58
C ASN A 63 7.58 -13.11 -6.44
N THR A 64 7.59 -14.40 -6.79
CA THR A 64 7.60 -15.43 -5.76
C THR A 64 8.84 -15.28 -4.87
N GLN A 65 8.72 -15.61 -3.60
CA GLN A 65 9.85 -15.57 -2.65
C GLN A 65 11.06 -16.33 -3.16
N THR A 66 10.85 -17.48 -3.80
CA THR A 66 11.89 -18.28 -4.42
C THR A 66 12.66 -17.48 -5.47
N THR A 67 11.97 -16.74 -6.33
CA THR A 67 12.60 -15.88 -7.37
C THR A 67 13.39 -14.75 -6.73
N GLN A 68 12.83 -14.05 -5.74
CA GLN A 68 13.54 -12.97 -5.04
C GLN A 68 14.77 -13.47 -4.28
N ALA A 69 14.69 -14.64 -3.66
CA ALA A 69 15.83 -15.28 -2.99
C ALA A 69 16.93 -15.66 -4.00
N ALA A 70 16.55 -16.17 -5.16
CA ALA A 70 17.50 -16.50 -6.24
C ALA A 70 18.20 -15.24 -6.78
N ASP A 71 17.44 -14.16 -7.06
CA ASP A 71 17.98 -12.88 -7.52
C ASP A 71 18.98 -12.29 -6.51
N ARG A 72 18.63 -12.27 -5.23
CA ARG A 72 19.52 -11.79 -4.15
C ARG A 72 20.77 -12.65 -4.04
N ARG A 73 20.61 -13.97 -4.06
CA ARG A 73 21.74 -14.88 -3.98
C ARG A 73 22.68 -14.70 -5.17
N PHE A 74 22.14 -14.55 -6.37
CA PHE A 74 22.92 -14.29 -7.57
C PHE A 74 23.76 -13.01 -7.43
N MET A 75 23.14 -11.90 -7.04
CA MET A 75 23.84 -10.63 -6.85
C MET A 75 24.89 -10.70 -5.72
N ASN A 76 24.57 -11.37 -4.62
CA ASN A 76 25.51 -11.57 -3.51
C ASN A 76 26.75 -12.40 -3.94
N LEU A 77 26.56 -13.43 -4.76
CA LEU A 77 27.65 -14.26 -5.27
C LEU A 77 28.56 -13.51 -6.23
N LEU A 78 28.01 -12.56 -7.00
CA LEU A 78 28.76 -11.66 -7.85
C LEU A 78 29.45 -10.52 -7.08
N GLY A 79 29.08 -10.30 -5.82
CA GLY A 79 29.51 -9.11 -5.06
C GLY A 79 28.83 -7.80 -5.52
N ALA A 80 27.72 -7.90 -6.24
CA ALA A 80 27.00 -6.75 -6.82
C ALA A 80 26.00 -6.17 -5.82
N PRO A 81 26.13 -4.87 -5.44
CA PRO A 81 25.28 -4.25 -4.40
C PRO A 81 23.91 -3.78 -4.90
N ASN A 82 23.71 -3.64 -6.21
CA ASN A 82 22.58 -2.93 -6.81
C ASN A 82 21.38 -3.87 -7.04
N TRP A 83 20.78 -4.33 -5.94
CA TRP A 83 19.51 -5.05 -5.98
C TRP A 83 18.36 -4.07 -5.72
N ILE A 84 17.47 -3.90 -6.70
CA ILE A 84 16.38 -2.93 -6.69
C ILE A 84 15.05 -3.69 -6.71
N SER A 85 14.18 -3.39 -5.76
CA SER A 85 12.84 -3.98 -5.70
C SER A 85 11.75 -2.91 -5.79
N GLY A 86 10.69 -3.20 -6.53
CA GLY A 86 9.49 -2.40 -6.55
C GLY A 86 8.80 -2.25 -5.18
N VAL A 87 9.09 -3.15 -4.23
CA VAL A 87 8.54 -3.08 -2.85
C VAL A 87 8.95 -1.78 -2.15
N SER A 88 10.13 -1.24 -2.43
CA SER A 88 10.59 0.02 -1.83
C SER A 88 9.64 1.21 -2.11
N LEU A 89 8.97 1.21 -3.26
CA LEU A 89 7.96 2.21 -3.63
C LEU A 89 6.53 1.74 -3.34
N CYS A 90 6.29 0.44 -3.31
CA CYS A 90 4.96 -0.14 -3.21
C CYS A 90 4.44 -0.23 -1.77
N ALA A 91 5.27 -0.73 -0.83
CA ALA A 91 4.88 -1.00 0.54
C ALA A 91 6.00 -0.68 1.57
N GLY A 92 7.11 -0.12 1.11
CA GLY A 92 8.30 0.09 1.95
C GLY A 92 8.04 1.02 3.12
N ASN A 93 7.40 2.16 2.88
CA ASN A 93 7.04 3.10 3.93
C ASN A 93 5.99 2.51 4.90
N THR A 94 4.96 1.86 4.36
CA THR A 94 3.92 1.21 5.20
C THR A 94 4.55 0.15 6.10
N ALA A 95 5.40 -0.72 5.57
CA ALA A 95 6.06 -1.75 6.36
C ALA A 95 6.97 -1.14 7.44
N ALA A 96 7.79 -0.14 7.09
CA ALA A 96 8.69 0.52 8.01
C ALA A 96 7.93 1.25 9.14
N ILE A 97 6.95 2.08 8.79
CA ILE A 97 6.20 2.89 9.76
C ILE A 97 5.36 2.04 10.70
N ASN A 98 4.64 1.04 10.17
CA ASN A 98 3.85 0.15 11.02
C ASN A 98 4.76 -0.67 11.96
N ARG A 99 5.92 -1.15 11.46
CA ARG A 99 6.90 -1.87 12.28
C ARG A 99 7.47 -0.99 13.41
N LEU A 100 7.74 0.29 13.13
CA LEU A 100 8.20 1.25 14.13
C LEU A 100 7.10 1.67 15.11
N THR A 101 5.83 1.58 14.72
CA THR A 101 4.70 2.03 15.55
C THR A 101 4.22 0.95 16.50
N TYR A 102 3.98 -0.26 15.99
CA TYR A 102 3.43 -1.37 16.78
C TYR A 102 4.00 -2.76 16.41
N GLY A 103 5.14 -2.78 15.73
CA GLY A 103 5.92 -4.00 15.50
C GLY A 103 5.52 -4.82 14.27
N TRP A 104 4.38 -4.55 13.64
CA TRP A 104 3.84 -5.39 12.59
C TRP A 104 3.02 -4.65 11.53
N PHE A 105 2.82 -5.30 10.38
CA PHE A 105 1.93 -4.83 9.32
C PHE A 105 0.48 -5.27 9.63
N PRO A 106 -0.45 -4.35 9.89
CA PRO A 106 -1.82 -4.72 10.24
C PRO A 106 -2.61 -5.21 9.04
N MET A 107 -3.51 -6.16 9.29
CA MET A 107 -4.38 -6.75 8.28
C MET A 107 -5.85 -6.58 8.70
N GLY A 108 -6.65 -6.00 7.81
CA GLY A 108 -8.08 -5.74 8.08
C GLY A 108 -8.93 -7.01 8.15
N ASP A 109 -9.77 -7.09 9.18
CA ASP A 109 -10.78 -8.14 9.32
C ASP A 109 -12.06 -7.78 8.53
N PHE A 110 -12.01 -7.97 7.22
CA PHE A 110 -13.15 -7.69 6.33
C PHE A 110 -14.42 -8.50 6.64
N GLN A 111 -14.28 -9.63 7.35
CA GLN A 111 -15.43 -10.50 7.63
C GLN A 111 -16.31 -9.95 8.76
N ASN A 112 -15.73 -9.20 9.68
CA ASN A 112 -16.43 -8.72 10.87
C ASN A 112 -16.48 -7.20 10.97
N THR A 113 -15.76 -6.46 10.12
CA THR A 113 -15.71 -4.99 10.17
C THR A 113 -17.06 -4.34 9.90
N ASN A 114 -17.31 -3.22 10.59
CA ASN A 114 -18.48 -2.37 10.40
C ASN A 114 -18.16 -1.04 9.69
N CYS A 115 -16.87 -0.72 9.48
CA CYS A 115 -16.46 0.44 8.70
C CYS A 115 -15.18 0.17 7.91
N ILE A 116 -15.17 0.52 6.63
CA ILE A 116 -14.02 0.38 5.72
C ILE A 116 -13.67 1.76 5.17
N VAL A 117 -12.42 2.17 5.37
CA VAL A 117 -11.91 3.45 4.86
C VAL A 117 -10.92 3.19 3.72
N LEU A 118 -11.20 3.71 2.55
CA LEU A 118 -10.44 3.51 1.32
C LEU A 118 -9.73 4.80 0.90
N PHE A 119 -8.41 4.87 1.12
CA PHE A 119 -7.58 5.98 0.65
C PHE A 119 -7.07 5.68 -0.77
N GLY A 120 -7.60 6.34 -1.79
CA GLY A 120 -7.21 6.18 -3.18
C GLY A 120 -7.28 4.73 -3.69
N HIS A 121 -8.21 3.94 -3.16
CA HIS A 121 -8.28 2.50 -3.39
C HIS A 121 -9.55 2.14 -4.18
N ASN A 122 -9.36 1.67 -5.42
CA ASN A 122 -10.46 1.22 -6.29
C ASN A 122 -10.28 -0.26 -6.69
N PRO A 123 -10.52 -1.23 -5.79
CA PRO A 123 -10.25 -2.64 -6.02
C PRO A 123 -11.09 -3.27 -7.13
N LYS A 124 -12.17 -2.64 -7.56
CA LYS A 124 -12.98 -3.11 -8.69
C LYS A 124 -12.23 -3.04 -10.02
N LYS A 125 -11.27 -2.10 -10.16
CA LYS A 125 -10.54 -1.86 -11.42
C LYS A 125 -9.13 -2.42 -11.46
N HIS A 126 -8.55 -2.78 -10.34
CA HIS A 126 -7.24 -3.41 -10.34
C HIS A 126 -7.32 -4.90 -9.94
N SER A 127 -6.22 -5.61 -10.07
CA SER A 127 -6.16 -7.08 -10.03
C SER A 127 -6.48 -7.73 -8.67
N TRP A 128 -6.84 -6.96 -7.66
CA TRP A 128 -7.14 -7.48 -6.31
C TRP A 128 -8.63 -7.79 -6.12
N THR A 129 -9.17 -8.55 -7.04
CA THR A 129 -10.57 -9.02 -7.01
C THR A 129 -11.01 -9.61 -5.65
N PRO A 130 -10.18 -10.37 -4.91
CA PRO A 130 -10.57 -10.85 -3.58
C PRO A 130 -10.94 -9.72 -2.62
N ILE A 131 -10.18 -8.62 -2.58
CA ILE A 131 -10.48 -7.46 -1.72
C ILE A 131 -11.79 -6.80 -2.12
N TYR A 132 -12.06 -6.65 -3.42
CA TYR A 132 -13.34 -6.13 -3.88
C TYR A 132 -14.53 -6.97 -3.35
N ASN A 133 -14.44 -8.30 -3.48
CA ASN A 133 -15.48 -9.19 -2.99
C ASN A 133 -15.63 -9.13 -1.46
N MET A 134 -14.54 -8.97 -0.71
CA MET A 134 -14.55 -8.80 0.74
C MET A 134 -15.27 -7.51 1.14
N ILE A 135 -15.00 -6.39 0.44
CA ILE A 135 -15.68 -5.11 0.66
C ILE A 135 -17.18 -5.23 0.38
N GLU A 136 -17.56 -5.81 -0.76
CA GLU A 136 -18.96 -5.99 -1.09
C GLU A 136 -19.68 -6.93 -0.09
N GLY A 137 -18.99 -7.97 0.39
CA GLY A 137 -19.50 -8.83 1.46
C GLY A 137 -19.72 -8.08 2.78
N ALA A 138 -18.81 -7.19 3.16
CA ALA A 138 -18.96 -6.36 4.35
C ALA A 138 -20.12 -5.35 4.19
N ARG A 139 -20.22 -4.69 3.04
CA ARG A 139 -21.35 -3.79 2.71
C ARG A 139 -22.70 -4.51 2.78
N ALA A 140 -22.79 -5.71 2.26
CA ALA A 140 -24.01 -6.52 2.31
C ALA A 140 -24.45 -6.84 3.76
N ARG A 141 -23.53 -6.82 4.71
CA ARG A 141 -23.83 -6.95 6.16
C ARG A 141 -24.13 -5.62 6.85
N GLY A 142 -24.03 -4.48 6.13
CA GLY A 142 -24.33 -3.16 6.66
C GLY A 142 -23.08 -2.34 7.04
N ALA A 143 -21.86 -2.82 6.75
CA ALA A 143 -20.66 -2.06 6.99
C ALA A 143 -20.64 -0.76 6.18
N LYS A 144 -20.25 0.34 6.82
CA LYS A 144 -20.09 1.64 6.17
C LYS A 144 -18.80 1.68 5.34
N VAL A 145 -18.85 2.34 4.20
CA VAL A 145 -17.68 2.56 3.34
C VAL A 145 -17.43 4.04 3.18
N ILE A 146 -16.24 4.48 3.59
CA ILE A 146 -15.75 5.83 3.41
C ILE A 146 -14.68 5.78 2.32
N VAL A 147 -14.81 6.61 1.28
CA VAL A 147 -13.83 6.69 0.19
C VAL A 147 -13.20 8.07 0.16
N LEU A 148 -11.87 8.09 0.17
CA LEU A 148 -11.05 9.29 0.00
C LEU A 148 -10.34 9.18 -1.37
N ASP A 149 -10.92 9.79 -2.39
CA ASP A 149 -10.41 9.74 -3.77
C ASP A 149 -10.78 11.04 -4.49
N PRO A 150 -9.86 11.72 -5.19
CA PRO A 150 -10.20 12.90 -6.00
C PRO A 150 -11.15 12.58 -7.14
N ARG A 151 -11.21 11.32 -7.57
CA ARG A 151 -12.09 10.84 -8.64
C ARG A 151 -13.38 10.26 -8.06
N VAL A 152 -14.46 10.35 -8.82
CA VAL A 152 -15.64 9.49 -8.60
C VAL A 152 -15.34 8.13 -9.20
N SER A 153 -14.68 7.29 -8.41
CA SER A 153 -14.38 5.91 -8.76
C SER A 153 -15.58 5.01 -8.51
N GLU A 154 -15.58 3.78 -9.04
CA GLU A 154 -16.69 2.84 -8.83
C GLU A 154 -16.93 2.50 -7.36
N GLN A 155 -15.91 2.62 -6.51
CA GLN A 155 -16.08 2.51 -5.06
C GLN A 155 -16.66 3.78 -4.45
N ALA A 156 -16.28 4.95 -4.97
CA ALA A 156 -16.82 6.22 -4.53
C ALA A 156 -18.30 6.41 -4.89
N GLU A 157 -18.74 5.87 -6.03
CA GLU A 157 -20.17 5.92 -6.45
C GLU A 157 -21.10 5.20 -5.47
N VAL A 158 -20.60 4.22 -4.74
CA VAL A 158 -21.39 3.39 -3.83
C VAL A 158 -20.99 3.57 -2.36
N ALA A 159 -20.14 4.53 -2.07
CA ALA A 159 -19.70 4.85 -0.71
C ALA A 159 -20.81 5.52 0.10
N ASP A 160 -20.82 5.30 1.41
CA ASP A 160 -21.67 6.06 2.34
C ASP A 160 -21.18 7.50 2.48
N VAL A 161 -19.85 7.70 2.46
CA VAL A 161 -19.21 9.02 2.51
C VAL A 161 -18.06 9.07 1.50
N HIS A 162 -18.08 10.06 0.60
CA HIS A 162 -17.02 10.29 -0.37
C HIS A 162 -16.34 11.65 -0.16
N LEU A 163 -15.06 11.64 0.22
CA LEU A 163 -14.25 12.84 0.40
C LEU A 163 -13.35 13.04 -0.83
N ARG A 164 -13.65 14.04 -1.66
CA ARG A 164 -12.90 14.38 -2.88
C ARG A 164 -11.72 15.29 -2.56
N LEU A 165 -10.76 14.78 -1.81
CA LEU A 165 -9.60 15.56 -1.40
C LEU A 165 -8.64 15.84 -2.57
N ARG A 166 -7.85 16.92 -2.46
CA ARG A 166 -6.71 17.17 -3.34
C ARG A 166 -5.66 16.10 -3.13
N SER A 167 -5.06 15.59 -4.22
CA SER A 167 -3.99 14.58 -4.16
C SER A 167 -2.84 15.06 -3.28
N GLY A 168 -2.31 14.15 -2.43
CA GLY A 168 -1.20 14.44 -1.51
C GLY A 168 -1.58 15.15 -0.22
N THR A 169 -2.88 15.29 0.09
CA THR A 169 -3.36 15.94 1.32
C THR A 169 -3.92 14.98 2.36
N ASP A 170 -3.64 13.68 2.20
CA ASP A 170 -4.10 12.61 3.09
C ASP A 170 -3.69 12.85 4.55
N ALA A 171 -2.46 13.30 4.78
CA ALA A 171 -1.98 13.61 6.13
C ALA A 171 -2.78 14.73 6.79
N ALA A 172 -3.12 15.78 6.05
CA ALA A 172 -3.95 16.87 6.58
C ALA A 172 -5.37 16.39 6.89
N MET A 173 -5.94 15.52 6.03
CA MET A 173 -7.24 14.90 6.26
C MET A 173 -7.25 14.08 7.55
N CYS A 174 -6.24 13.23 7.77
CA CYS A 174 -6.10 12.44 8.99
C CYS A 174 -5.97 13.31 10.24
N LEU A 175 -5.24 14.44 10.17
CA LEU A 175 -5.17 15.40 11.28
C LEU A 175 -6.53 16.03 11.57
N GLY A 176 -7.31 16.35 10.54
CA GLY A 176 -8.68 16.82 10.70
C GLY A 176 -9.59 15.79 11.35
N TRP A 177 -9.46 14.52 11.00
CA TRP A 177 -10.20 13.45 11.66
C TRP A 177 -9.81 13.31 13.14
N LEU A 178 -8.49 13.34 13.43
CA LEU A 178 -8.01 13.32 14.81
C LEU A 178 -8.52 14.51 15.62
N LYS A 179 -8.62 15.72 15.00
CA LYS A 179 -9.19 16.90 15.65
C LYS A 179 -10.64 16.64 16.11
N VAL A 180 -11.48 16.13 15.23
CA VAL A 180 -12.86 15.77 15.58
C VAL A 180 -12.90 14.70 16.67
N ILE A 181 -12.10 13.64 16.51
CA ILE A 181 -12.03 12.51 17.45
C ILE A 181 -11.62 12.98 18.85
N PHE A 182 -10.68 13.92 18.95
CA PHE A 182 -10.21 14.42 20.24
C PHE A 182 -11.16 15.45 20.85
N ASP A 183 -11.71 16.38 20.05
CA ASP A 183 -12.66 17.38 20.52
C ASP A 183 -13.97 16.76 21.04
N GLU A 184 -14.42 15.69 20.40
CA GLU A 184 -15.65 14.98 20.74
C GLU A 184 -15.40 13.76 21.66
N GLU A 185 -14.16 13.56 22.10
CA GLU A 185 -13.75 12.45 22.98
C GLU A 185 -14.11 11.05 22.44
N LEU A 186 -14.08 10.85 21.10
CA LEU A 186 -14.41 9.61 20.42
C LEU A 186 -13.26 8.57 20.40
N TYR A 187 -12.15 8.85 21.06
CA TYR A 187 -11.02 7.93 21.15
C TYR A 187 -11.19 6.91 22.29
N ASP A 188 -10.58 5.74 22.15
CA ASP A 188 -10.56 4.72 23.21
C ASP A 188 -9.58 5.13 24.32
N LYS A 189 -10.14 5.75 25.37
CA LYS A 189 -9.38 6.24 26.55
C LYS A 189 -8.60 5.12 27.25
N LYS A 190 -9.13 3.89 27.26
CA LYS A 190 -8.48 2.75 27.93
C LYS A 190 -7.30 2.25 27.11
N PHE A 191 -7.48 2.13 25.81
CA PHE A 191 -6.41 1.73 24.91
C PHE A 191 -5.28 2.76 24.92
N VAL A 192 -5.62 4.05 24.77
CA VAL A 192 -4.65 5.15 24.77
C VAL A 192 -3.86 5.17 26.09
N ALA A 193 -4.52 5.12 27.24
CA ALA A 193 -3.85 5.15 28.54
C ALA A 193 -2.93 3.95 28.78
N LYS A 194 -3.23 2.79 28.19
CA LYS A 194 -2.47 1.56 28.42
C LYS A 194 -1.35 1.33 27.41
N TRP A 195 -1.57 1.70 26.13
CA TRP A 195 -0.73 1.26 25.03
C TRP A 195 -0.09 2.39 24.23
N CYS A 196 -0.54 3.65 24.40
CA CYS A 196 -0.01 4.76 23.63
C CYS A 196 0.95 5.62 24.46
N THR A 197 1.97 6.16 23.80
CA THR A 197 2.88 7.17 24.35
C THR A 197 2.85 8.40 23.45
N GLY A 198 3.09 9.62 24.03
CA GLY A 198 3.10 10.85 23.25
C GLY A 198 1.70 11.36 22.88
N PHE A 199 0.66 11.03 23.65
CA PHE A 199 -0.72 11.43 23.34
C PHE A 199 -0.93 12.95 23.49
N ASP A 200 -0.34 13.56 24.52
CA ASP A 200 -0.48 14.99 24.77
C ASP A 200 0.24 15.81 23.68
N GLU A 201 1.41 15.38 23.24
CA GLU A 201 2.15 15.98 22.14
C GLU A 201 1.39 15.83 20.82
N LEU A 202 0.77 14.68 20.59
CA LEU A 202 -0.10 14.46 19.43
C LEU A 202 -1.30 15.40 19.47
N LYS A 203 -1.95 15.55 20.63
CA LYS A 203 -3.09 16.45 20.80
C LYS A 203 -2.71 17.89 20.50
N ALA A 204 -1.59 18.35 21.05
CA ALA A 204 -1.06 19.70 20.78
C ALA A 204 -0.78 19.90 19.28
N ARG A 205 -0.22 18.88 18.60
CA ARG A 205 0.00 18.94 17.15
C ARG A 205 -1.30 18.98 16.35
N VAL A 206 -2.31 18.23 16.75
CA VAL A 206 -3.64 18.18 16.11
C VAL A 206 -4.36 19.52 16.27
N ASP A 207 -4.21 20.23 17.38
CA ASP A 207 -4.82 21.56 17.61
C ASP A 207 -4.36 22.63 16.61
N GLU A 208 -3.19 22.43 15.98
CA GLU A 208 -2.73 23.31 14.89
C GLU A 208 -3.53 23.13 13.58
N TYR A 209 -4.40 22.10 13.51
CA TYR A 209 -5.18 21.75 12.32
C TYR A 209 -6.68 21.81 12.56
N PRO A 210 -7.24 22.99 12.86
CA PRO A 210 -8.70 23.15 12.92
C PRO A 210 -9.33 22.80 11.57
N LEU A 211 -10.61 22.41 11.57
CA LEU A 211 -11.28 21.92 10.36
C LEU A 211 -11.28 22.94 9.22
N GLU A 212 -11.31 24.24 9.53
CA GLU A 212 -11.18 25.31 8.54
C GLU A 212 -9.85 25.20 7.77
N ARG A 213 -8.73 25.03 8.49
CA ARG A 213 -7.40 24.84 7.87
C ARG A 213 -7.35 23.55 7.05
N VAL A 214 -7.89 22.46 7.58
CA VAL A 214 -7.93 21.17 6.88
C VAL A 214 -8.76 21.27 5.61
N SER A 215 -9.93 21.89 5.67
CA SER A 215 -10.80 22.16 4.51
C SER A 215 -10.08 23.01 3.44
N ALA A 216 -9.38 24.06 3.85
CA ALA A 216 -8.60 24.89 2.94
C ALA A 216 -7.48 24.09 2.23
N ILE A 217 -6.79 23.19 2.95
CA ILE A 217 -5.73 22.32 2.39
C ILE A 217 -6.31 21.26 1.48
N THR A 218 -7.31 20.54 1.93
CA THR A 218 -7.84 19.34 1.24
C THR A 218 -8.85 19.68 0.15
N GLY A 219 -9.53 20.80 0.26
CA GLY A 219 -10.65 21.20 -0.60
C GLY A 219 -11.97 20.50 -0.26
N VAL A 220 -12.05 19.80 0.88
CA VAL A 220 -13.24 19.09 1.35
C VAL A 220 -13.98 19.94 2.37
N ASP A 221 -15.31 19.92 2.32
CA ASP A 221 -16.17 20.64 3.27
C ASP A 221 -15.94 20.15 4.72
N GLN A 222 -15.96 21.10 5.68
CA GLN A 222 -15.70 20.81 7.09
C GLN A 222 -16.73 19.82 7.68
N ALA A 223 -18.00 19.98 7.32
CA ALA A 223 -19.07 19.11 7.82
C ALA A 223 -18.86 17.66 7.33
N LEU A 224 -18.44 17.49 6.07
CA LEU A 224 -18.17 16.17 5.50
C LEU A 224 -16.92 15.53 6.13
N ILE A 225 -15.88 16.32 6.44
CA ILE A 225 -14.69 15.85 7.17
C ILE A 225 -15.11 15.34 8.56
N ALA A 226 -15.92 16.10 9.27
CA ALA A 226 -16.40 15.74 10.60
C ALA A 226 -17.32 14.50 10.58
N GLU A 227 -18.22 14.42 9.59
CA GLU A 227 -19.08 13.23 9.40
C GLU A 227 -18.25 11.97 9.21
N ALA A 228 -17.29 11.98 8.30
CA ALA A 228 -16.43 10.83 8.04
C ALA A 228 -15.63 10.40 9.28
N ALA A 229 -15.09 11.36 10.02
CA ALA A 229 -14.36 11.09 11.26
C ALA A 229 -15.25 10.41 12.32
N ARG A 230 -16.50 10.89 12.50
CA ARG A 230 -17.45 10.27 13.41
C ARG A 230 -17.84 8.86 12.98
N VAL A 231 -18.16 8.67 11.69
CA VAL A 231 -18.51 7.33 11.16
C VAL A 231 -17.37 6.34 11.42
N TYR A 232 -16.12 6.75 11.19
CA TYR A 232 -14.96 5.90 11.45
C TYR A 232 -14.76 5.61 12.94
N ALA A 233 -14.78 6.64 13.77
CA ALA A 233 -14.41 6.54 15.18
C ALA A 233 -15.47 5.86 16.04
N THR A 234 -16.75 5.88 15.64
CA THR A 234 -17.86 5.26 16.38
C THR A 234 -18.24 3.87 15.88
N ALA A 235 -17.59 3.38 14.83
CA ALA A 235 -17.85 2.04 14.34
C ALA A 235 -17.34 0.97 15.31
N ASP A 236 -18.14 -0.08 15.50
CA ASP A 236 -17.72 -1.27 16.24
C ASP A 236 -16.83 -2.13 15.33
N GLY A 237 -15.55 -1.81 15.33
CA GLY A 237 -14.55 -2.33 14.39
C GLY A 237 -14.50 -1.59 13.05
N ALA A 238 -13.37 -0.95 12.80
CA ALA A 238 -13.08 -0.24 11.55
C ALA A 238 -11.71 -0.62 10.99
N ILE A 239 -11.59 -0.62 9.66
CA ILE A 239 -10.34 -0.93 8.98
C ILE A 239 -9.95 0.16 7.97
N ILE A 240 -8.64 0.37 7.81
CA ILE A 240 -8.02 1.20 6.77
C ILE A 240 -7.14 0.27 5.92
N PRO A 241 -7.68 -0.48 4.96
CA PRO A 241 -6.90 -1.43 4.18
C PRO A 241 -5.74 -0.76 3.46
N TRP A 242 -4.59 -1.41 3.49
CA TRP A 242 -3.42 -0.93 2.78
C TRP A 242 -3.66 -0.81 1.27
N THR A 243 -3.08 0.24 0.70
CA THR A 243 -3.02 0.47 -0.75
C THR A 243 -1.67 1.10 -1.11
N PRO A 244 -1.05 0.70 -2.23
CA PRO A 244 0.25 1.26 -2.64
C PRO A 244 0.21 2.76 -2.92
N ILE A 245 -0.94 3.34 -3.22
CA ILE A 245 -1.03 4.78 -3.50
C ILE A 245 -0.61 5.63 -2.31
N THR A 246 -0.83 5.15 -1.09
CA THR A 246 -0.39 5.85 0.13
C THR A 246 1.13 5.86 0.27
N ASP A 247 1.80 4.78 -0.17
CA ASP A 247 3.26 4.71 -0.22
C ASP A 247 3.88 5.57 -1.32
N MET A 248 3.18 5.77 -2.43
CA MET A 248 3.69 6.40 -3.65
C MET A 248 3.47 7.92 -3.71
N GLN A 249 3.14 8.57 -2.61
CA GLN A 249 2.95 10.02 -2.56
C GLN A 249 4.05 10.73 -1.77
N ILE A 250 4.17 12.03 -2.00
CA ILE A 250 5.26 12.85 -1.43
C ILE A 250 5.22 12.93 0.11
N SER A 251 4.03 12.85 0.71
CA SER A 251 3.81 12.87 2.16
C SER A 251 3.53 11.48 2.75
N SER A 252 3.94 10.41 2.06
CA SER A 252 3.58 9.04 2.39
C SER A 252 3.88 8.66 3.84
N THR A 253 5.08 8.94 4.33
CA THR A 253 5.48 8.63 5.71
C THR A 253 4.54 9.25 6.74
N SER A 254 4.17 10.52 6.55
CA SER A 254 3.23 11.23 7.45
C SER A 254 1.83 10.65 7.37
N ALA A 255 1.32 10.38 6.16
CA ALA A 255 -0.01 9.80 5.96
C ALA A 255 -0.11 8.41 6.61
N ILE A 256 0.85 7.53 6.34
CA ILE A 256 0.88 6.17 6.91
C ILE A 256 1.01 6.21 8.44
N ARG A 257 1.85 7.12 8.97
CA ARG A 257 1.95 7.29 10.43
C ARG A 257 0.62 7.70 11.05
N LEU A 258 -0.11 8.61 10.39
CA LEU A 258 -1.42 9.06 10.86
C LEU A 258 -2.49 7.97 10.70
N HIS A 259 -2.44 7.13 9.66
CA HIS A 259 -3.28 5.92 9.59
C HIS A 259 -3.02 5.00 10.80
N SER A 260 -1.74 4.80 11.14
CA SER A 260 -1.36 3.99 12.30
C SER A 260 -1.88 4.60 13.61
N ILE A 261 -1.81 5.91 13.75
CA ILE A 261 -2.32 6.65 14.90
C ILE A 261 -3.85 6.54 14.99
N LEU A 262 -4.57 6.73 13.87
CA LEU A 262 -6.03 6.59 13.82
C LEU A 262 -6.47 5.21 14.33
N ARG A 263 -5.85 4.13 13.84
CA ARG A 263 -6.11 2.76 14.31
C ARG A 263 -5.92 2.62 15.83
N ALA A 264 -4.80 3.15 16.33
CA ALA A 264 -4.45 3.04 17.74
C ALA A 264 -5.39 3.85 18.64
N VAL A 265 -5.62 5.12 18.34
CA VAL A 265 -6.43 5.98 19.21
C VAL A 265 -7.91 5.60 19.21
N THR A 266 -8.42 4.96 18.16
CA THR A 266 -9.81 4.47 18.11
C THR A 266 -9.95 3.02 18.57
N GLY A 267 -8.86 2.38 19.05
CA GLY A 267 -8.90 1.01 19.54
C GLY A 267 -9.13 -0.06 18.47
N ASN A 268 -8.91 0.26 17.20
CA ASN A 268 -9.13 -0.64 16.06
C ASN A 268 -7.95 -1.58 15.76
N LEU A 269 -7.04 -1.76 16.72
CA LEU A 269 -5.91 -2.69 16.61
C LEU A 269 -6.15 -3.94 17.44
N ASP A 270 -5.90 -5.09 16.82
CA ASP A 270 -5.94 -6.43 17.41
C ASP A 270 -7.29 -6.79 18.04
N ILE A 271 -8.36 -6.34 17.40
CA ILE A 271 -9.75 -6.66 17.75
C ILE A 271 -10.49 -7.29 16.57
N VAL A 272 -11.57 -8.01 16.87
CA VAL A 272 -12.51 -8.51 15.84
C VAL A 272 -13.15 -7.32 15.12
N GLY A 273 -13.17 -7.36 13.81
CA GLY A 273 -13.69 -6.26 12.96
C GLY A 273 -12.73 -5.09 12.77
N GLY A 274 -11.61 -5.05 13.50
CA GLY A 274 -10.51 -4.10 13.32
C GLY A 274 -9.37 -4.67 12.47
N GLU A 275 -8.14 -4.22 12.75
CA GLU A 275 -6.94 -4.69 12.05
C GLU A 275 -6.06 -5.54 12.98
N THR A 276 -5.81 -6.80 12.59
CA THR A 276 -5.05 -7.76 13.39
C THR A 276 -3.55 -7.64 13.14
N LEU A 277 -2.74 -7.86 14.18
CA LEU A 277 -1.28 -7.77 14.15
C LEU A 277 -0.57 -9.12 13.90
N GLY A 278 -1.27 -10.18 13.57
CA GLY A 278 -0.70 -11.53 13.46
C GLY A 278 -0.92 -12.25 12.13
N GLY A 279 -1.46 -11.57 11.12
CA GLY A 279 -1.94 -12.23 9.89
C GLY A 279 -0.90 -12.55 8.82
N PHE A 280 0.34 -12.09 8.92
CA PHE A 280 1.38 -12.30 7.91
C PHE A 280 2.62 -12.97 8.51
N ASN A 281 3.13 -14.00 7.83
CA ASN A 281 4.42 -14.58 8.21
C ASN A 281 5.54 -13.54 7.99
N PRO A 282 6.37 -13.24 9.03
CA PRO A 282 7.47 -12.28 8.91
C PRO A 282 8.51 -12.63 7.83
N ASP A 283 8.59 -13.89 7.46
CA ASP A 283 9.51 -14.35 6.42
C ASP A 283 9.02 -14.02 5.00
N MET A 284 7.87 -13.35 4.86
CA MET A 284 7.27 -12.99 3.58
C MET A 284 7.56 -11.55 3.12
N ILE A 285 8.36 -10.76 3.87
CA ILE A 285 8.72 -9.39 3.51
C ILE A 285 10.22 -9.27 3.33
#